data_8224e5d341d638117b60fd8edc659725
#
_entry.id   8224e5d341d638117b60fd8edc659725
#
_cell.length_a   1.000
_cell.length_b   1.000
_cell.length_c   1.000
_cell.angle_alpha   90.00
_cell.angle_beta   90.00
_cell.angle_gamma   90.00
#
_symmetry.space_group_name_H-M   'P 1'
#
loop_
_entity.id
_entity.type
_entity.pdbx_description
1 polymer ?
#
loop_
_entity_poly.entity_id
_entity_poly.type
_entity_poly.pdbx_seq_one_letter_code
_entity_poly.pdbx_strand_id
1 'polypeptide(L)' 'MINIDMWYGDKHTEADKIDASFYPNDGEYKGNIYKNGKIIGDYSCNDSVELENTFPQLKFNW' A
#
# COMPACT_ATOMS: atom_id res chain seq x y z
N MET A 1 2.02 1.07 -12.55
CA MET A 1 2.97 1.79 -11.68
C MET A 1 2.28 2.18 -10.38
N ILE A 2 2.93 1.97 -9.25
CA ILE A 2 2.34 2.29 -7.96
C ILE A 2 2.56 3.77 -7.61
N ASN A 3 1.51 4.40 -7.09
CA ASN A 3 1.58 5.76 -6.57
C ASN A 3 1.48 5.68 -5.05
N ILE A 4 2.46 6.26 -4.36
CA ILE A 4 2.50 6.27 -2.90
C ILE A 4 2.63 7.70 -2.43
N ASP A 5 1.77 8.08 -1.49
CA ASP A 5 1.83 9.40 -0.86
C ASP A 5 2.09 9.19 0.63
N MET A 6 3.27 9.62 1.09
CA MET A 6 3.71 9.45 2.47
C MET A 6 3.57 10.77 3.21
N TRP A 7 2.84 10.77 4.31
CA TRP A 7 2.54 12.01 5.05
C TRP A 7 3.49 12.26 6.23
N TYR A 8 3.98 11.18 6.86
CA TYR A 8 4.79 11.28 8.07
C TYR A 8 6.18 10.71 7.88
N GLY A 9 6.65 10.68 6.67
CA GLY A 9 7.94 10.13 6.30
C GLY A 9 7.85 9.53 4.90
N ASP A 10 8.96 9.19 4.34
CA ASP A 10 9.02 8.70 2.96
C ASP A 10 9.44 7.24 2.84
N LYS A 11 9.44 6.50 3.97
CA LYS A 11 9.92 5.12 3.97
C LYS A 11 8.77 4.13 4.05
N HIS A 12 8.09 3.95 2.92
CA HIS A 12 7.02 2.95 2.84
C HIS A 12 7.50 1.53 3.17
N THR A 13 8.80 1.28 3.05
CA THR A 13 9.39 -0.02 3.39
C THR A 13 9.34 -0.32 4.90
N GLU A 14 9.06 0.67 5.72
CA GLU A 14 8.92 0.49 7.17
C GLU A 14 7.48 0.22 7.60
N ALA A 15 6.55 0.19 6.66
CA ALA A 15 5.14 -0.01 6.97
C ALA A 15 4.90 -1.38 7.62
N ASP A 16 4.02 -1.41 8.61
CA ASP A 16 3.62 -2.64 9.29
C ASP A 16 2.43 -3.30 8.63
N LYS A 17 1.59 -2.50 7.98
CA LYS A 17 0.33 -2.95 7.43
C LYS A 17 -0.14 -1.99 6.34
N ILE A 18 -0.89 -2.51 5.39
CA ILE A 18 -1.63 -1.68 4.42
C ILE A 18 -3.04 -2.23 4.29
N ASP A 19 -3.96 -1.38 3.89
CA ASP A 19 -5.28 -1.82 3.43
C ASP A 19 -5.11 -2.22 1.97
N ALA A 20 -5.56 -3.42 1.60
CA ALA A 20 -5.41 -3.92 0.25
C ALA A 20 -6.78 -4.14 -0.38
N SER A 21 -7.47 -3.05 -0.67
CA SER A 21 -8.81 -3.09 -1.25
C SER A 21 -8.75 -2.91 -2.76
N PHE A 22 -9.47 -3.76 -3.49
CA PHE A 22 -9.57 -3.65 -4.93
C PHE A 22 -10.85 -2.90 -5.31
N TYR A 23 -10.72 -1.92 -6.19
CA TYR A 23 -11.83 -1.11 -6.69
C TYR A 23 -12.09 -1.48 -8.15
N PRO A 24 -13.07 -2.33 -8.42
CA PRO A 24 -13.28 -2.84 -9.79
C PRO A 24 -13.66 -1.75 -10.80
N ASN A 25 -14.31 -0.69 -10.36
CA ASN A 25 -14.67 0.41 -11.26
C ASN A 25 -13.45 1.14 -11.80
N ASP A 26 -12.40 1.22 -11.00
CA ASP A 26 -11.15 1.88 -11.37
C ASP A 26 -10.11 0.89 -11.88
N GLY A 27 -10.29 -0.40 -11.62
CA GLY A 27 -9.30 -1.41 -11.92
C GLY A 27 -8.03 -1.24 -11.08
N GLU A 28 -8.16 -0.72 -9.87
CA GLU A 28 -7.03 -0.37 -9.04
C GLU A 28 -7.16 -0.92 -7.63
N TYR A 29 -6.01 -1.19 -7.02
CA TYR A 29 -5.91 -1.45 -5.58
C TYR A 29 -5.58 -0.12 -4.90
N LYS A 30 -6.31 0.21 -3.85
CA LYS A 30 -6.13 1.45 -3.10
C LYS A 30 -6.24 1.17 -1.61
N GLY A 31 -5.54 1.96 -0.84
CA GLY A 31 -5.66 1.84 0.60
C GLY A 31 -4.72 2.75 1.35
N ASN A 32 -4.72 2.61 2.66
CA ASN A 32 -3.88 3.39 3.55
C ASN A 32 -2.65 2.57 3.96
N ILE A 33 -1.58 3.28 4.24
CA ILE A 33 -0.33 2.71 4.73
C ILE A 33 -0.22 2.99 6.22
N TYR A 34 0.06 1.95 7.01
CA TYR A 34 0.08 2.04 8.48
C TYR A 34 1.47 1.74 9.02
N LYS A 35 1.79 2.41 10.12
CA LYS A 35 2.94 2.08 10.94
C LYS A 35 2.58 2.33 12.39
N ASN A 36 2.78 1.31 13.24
CA ASN A 36 2.46 1.37 14.67
C ASN A 36 1.01 1.79 14.92
N GLY A 37 0.10 1.32 14.08
CA GLY A 37 -1.32 1.64 14.21
C GLY A 37 -1.74 3.00 13.71
N LYS A 38 -0.82 3.75 13.11
CA LYS A 38 -1.12 5.08 12.56
C LYS A 38 -1.07 5.05 11.05
N ILE A 39 -1.96 5.79 10.42
CA ILE A 39 -1.93 5.98 8.97
C ILE A 39 -0.81 6.97 8.66
N ILE A 40 0.15 6.53 7.85
CA ILE A 40 1.30 7.35 7.47
C ILE A 40 1.29 7.76 6.02
N GLY A 41 0.33 7.28 5.25
CA GLY A 41 0.20 7.62 3.85
C GLY A 41 -0.86 6.78 3.17
N ASP A 42 -0.94 6.90 1.86
CA ASP A 42 -1.84 6.07 1.05
C ASP A 42 -1.15 5.63 -0.23
N TYR A 43 -1.80 4.71 -0.93
CA TYR A 43 -1.25 4.18 -2.18
C TYR A 43 -2.37 3.85 -3.16
N SER A 44 -2.00 3.78 -4.44
CA SER A 44 -2.84 3.21 -5.48
C SER A 44 -1.98 2.51 -6.53
N CYS A 45 -2.45 1.39 -7.06
CA CYS A 45 -1.77 0.68 -8.13
C CYS A 45 -2.76 -0.19 -8.90
N ASN A 46 -2.34 -0.65 -10.08
CA ASN A 46 -3.20 -1.46 -10.95
C ASN A 46 -2.94 -2.95 -10.81
N ASP A 47 -1.88 -3.34 -10.12
CA ASP A 47 -1.40 -4.73 -10.15
C ASP A 47 -1.00 -5.16 -8.74
N SER A 48 -1.49 -6.33 -8.32
CA SER A 48 -1.14 -6.88 -7.02
C SER A 48 0.36 -7.20 -6.89
N VAL A 49 1.02 -7.53 -8.00
CA VAL A 49 2.46 -7.80 -8.01
C VAL A 49 3.24 -6.54 -7.61
N GLU A 50 2.77 -5.36 -8.00
CA GLU A 50 3.40 -4.11 -7.59
C GLU A 50 3.33 -3.90 -6.10
N LEU A 51 2.21 -4.29 -5.47
CA LEU A 51 2.09 -4.22 -4.01
C LEU A 51 3.10 -5.12 -3.32
N GLU A 52 3.23 -6.35 -3.78
CA GLU A 52 4.17 -7.29 -3.19
C GLU A 52 5.61 -6.82 -3.34
N ASN A 53 5.94 -6.23 -4.49
CA ASN A 53 7.29 -5.73 -4.73
C ASN A 53 7.60 -4.47 -3.92
N THR A 54 6.59 -3.62 -3.73
CA THR A 54 6.76 -2.35 -3.02
C THR A 54 6.80 -2.54 -1.51
N PHE A 55 6.04 -3.51 -1.00
CA PHE A 55 6.00 -3.82 0.43
C PHE A 55 6.48 -5.24 0.68
N PRO A 56 7.75 -5.54 0.42
CA PRO A 56 8.25 -6.91 0.55
C PRO A 56 8.24 -7.44 1.99
N GLN A 57 8.18 -6.55 2.97
CA GLN A 57 8.13 -6.92 4.38
C GLN A 57 6.75 -7.42 4.81
N LEU A 58 5.72 -7.19 4.02
CA LEU A 58 4.35 -7.58 4.34
C LEU A 58 3.98 -8.88 3.65
N LYS A 59 3.09 -9.64 4.30
CA LYS A 59 2.53 -10.85 3.71
C LYS A 59 1.14 -10.52 3.18
N PHE A 60 0.90 -10.88 1.94
CA PHE A 60 -0.39 -10.67 1.30
C PHE A 60 -1.11 -12.00 1.19
N ASN A 61 -2.38 -11.98 1.53
CA ASN A 61 -3.21 -13.18 1.51
C ASN A 61 -4.27 -13.02 0.42
N TRP A 62 -3.83 -13.23 -0.80
CA TRP A 62 -4.73 -13.16 -1.96
C TRP A 62 -5.66 -14.41 -2.06
#